data_ec1da1cadde5b81e6090b92423fa132a
#
_entry.id   ec1da1cadde5b81e6090b92423fa132a
#
_cell.length_a   1.000
_cell.length_b   1.000
_cell.length_c   1.000
_cell.angle_alpha   90.00
_cell.angle_beta   90.00
_cell.angle_gamma   90.00
#
_symmetry.space_group_name_H-M   'P 1'
#
loop_
_entity.id
_entity.type
_entity.pdbx_description
1 polymer ?
#
loop_
_entity_poly.entity_id
_entity_poly.type
_entity_poly.pdbx_seq_one_letter_code
_entity_poly.pdbx_strand_id
1 'polypeptide(L)'
;MYPLRASGRCFEPAEVRDSLRNCYLCGKRLPMREISERERERYQRNLLVDGFGEQGQSRLLESRVTVVGAGGLGSAVLNYLVAAGVGHIRIVESDTVSPSNLQRQVLYTTAEIGALKAEAAAARLSRLNPGCRLEIVAGRLTAADASERLHGSDVVVDCTDNYAARYVIDDYCASAGVPMVYGTAEQAGGQVSVFHARGAGGYRSLYPEEPPQEEIVGVLSPVVGVIGSLQALETVKLLSGFGETLAGRLLVLDGRTMRVSIFEI
;
A
#
# COMPACT_ATOMS: atom_id res chain seq x y z
N MET A 1 16.50 -11.82 -26.19
CA MET A 1 17.59 -11.98 -25.21
C MET A 1 18.58 -10.84 -25.45
N TYR A 2 18.43 -9.72 -24.72
CA TYR A 2 19.31 -8.55 -24.84
C TYR A 2 20.09 -8.40 -23.54
N PRO A 3 21.42 -8.35 -23.55
CA PRO A 3 22.20 -8.10 -22.36
C PRO A 3 22.26 -6.60 -22.10
N LEU A 4 21.47 -6.10 -21.17
CA LEU A 4 21.74 -4.79 -20.57
C LEU A 4 22.91 -4.93 -19.59
N ARG A 5 24.07 -4.43 -19.98
CA ARG A 5 25.17 -4.19 -19.03
C ARG A 5 24.83 -2.94 -18.23
N ALA A 6 24.26 -3.13 -17.03
CA ALA A 6 24.24 -2.09 -16.02
C ALA A 6 25.55 -2.15 -15.24
N SER A 7 26.32 -1.06 -15.25
CA SER A 7 27.42 -0.82 -14.32
C SER A 7 26.82 -0.51 -12.94
N GLY A 8 26.59 -1.53 -12.13
CA GLY A 8 26.10 -1.40 -10.77
C GLY A 8 26.84 -2.41 -9.89
N ARG A 9 27.39 -1.93 -8.77
CA ARG A 9 28.11 -2.74 -7.80
C ARG A 9 27.23 -3.90 -7.32
N CYS A 10 27.72 -5.11 -7.44
CA CYS A 10 27.16 -6.27 -6.75
C CYS A 10 27.29 -6.02 -5.24
N PHE A 11 26.17 -6.03 -4.53
CA PHE A 11 26.17 -6.04 -3.07
C PHE A 11 26.74 -7.37 -2.57
N GLU A 12 27.69 -7.33 -1.63
CA GLU A 12 28.22 -8.52 -1.02
C GLU A 12 27.21 -9.19 -0.08
N PRO A 13 27.18 -10.55 -0.01
CA PRO A 13 26.19 -11.31 0.77
C PRO A 13 26.22 -11.07 2.29
N ALA A 14 27.26 -10.45 2.83
CA ALA A 14 27.43 -10.22 4.27
C ALA A 14 26.58 -9.06 4.80
N GLU A 15 26.34 -8.01 4.01
CA GLU A 15 25.53 -6.86 4.43
C GLU A 15 24.03 -7.16 4.47
N VAL A 16 23.58 -8.15 3.70
CA VAL A 16 22.16 -8.58 3.67
C VAL A 16 21.78 -9.31 4.97
N ARG A 17 22.73 -9.97 5.66
CA ARG A 17 22.43 -10.74 6.88
C ARG A 17 22.13 -9.90 8.11
N ASP A 18 22.65 -8.68 8.21
CA ASP A 18 22.41 -7.80 9.37
C ASP A 18 21.15 -6.94 9.23
N SER A 19 20.71 -6.64 8.00
CA SER A 19 19.47 -5.88 7.76
C SER A 19 18.19 -6.66 8.12
N LEU A 20 18.27 -8.00 8.14
CA LEU A 20 17.14 -8.90 8.45
C LEU A 20 16.83 -8.99 9.96
N ARG A 21 17.64 -8.41 10.84
CA ARG A 21 17.45 -8.51 12.30
C ARG A 21 16.56 -7.43 12.90
N ASN A 22 16.32 -6.34 12.18
CA ASN A 22 15.46 -5.24 12.67
C ASN A 22 14.21 -5.10 11.79
N CYS A 23 13.05 -5.40 12.36
CA CYS A 23 11.78 -5.02 11.76
C CYS A 23 11.74 -3.49 11.61
N TYR A 24 11.49 -3.01 10.40
CA TYR A 24 11.50 -1.59 10.04
C TYR A 24 10.33 -0.79 10.66
N LEU A 25 9.42 -1.44 11.36
CA LEU A 25 8.32 -0.85 12.08
C LEU A 25 8.77 -0.58 13.53
N CYS A 26 9.16 0.65 13.85
CA CYS A 26 9.40 1.18 15.21
C CYS A 26 10.06 0.23 16.23
N GLY A 27 10.99 -0.64 15.81
CA GLY A 27 11.71 -1.57 16.70
C GLY A 27 10.89 -2.74 17.27
N LYS A 28 9.62 -2.89 16.89
CA LYS A 28 8.81 -4.05 17.29
C LYS A 28 9.22 -5.27 16.48
N ARG A 29 9.57 -6.36 17.17
CA ARG A 29 9.67 -7.68 16.54
C ARG A 29 8.24 -8.17 16.30
N LEU A 30 7.82 -8.24 15.03
CA LEU A 30 6.61 -8.98 14.70
C LEU A 30 6.85 -10.46 15.07
N PRO A 31 5.86 -11.13 15.67
CA PRO A 31 5.96 -12.54 15.96
C PRO A 31 6.20 -13.32 14.66
N MET A 32 7.09 -14.29 14.69
CA MET A 32 7.29 -15.21 13.57
C MET A 32 6.52 -16.48 13.86
N ARG A 33 5.55 -16.78 13.00
CA ARG A 33 4.83 -18.05 13.05
C ARG A 33 5.34 -19.02 11.99
N GLU A 34 5.13 -20.28 12.20
CA GLU A 34 5.39 -21.31 11.21
C GLU A 34 4.40 -21.21 10.03
N ILE A 35 4.90 -21.40 8.82
CA ILE A 35 4.09 -21.40 7.59
C ILE A 35 3.63 -22.81 7.33
N SER A 36 2.30 -23.03 7.23
CA SER A 36 1.71 -24.33 6.91
C SER A 36 2.00 -24.75 5.47
N GLU A 37 1.91 -26.07 5.18
CA GLU A 37 2.10 -26.61 3.83
C GLU A 37 1.19 -25.95 2.80
N ARG A 38 -0.08 -25.70 3.15
CA ARG A 38 -1.04 -25.02 2.27
C ARG A 38 -0.61 -23.59 1.95
N GLU A 39 -0.01 -22.88 2.92
CA GLU A 39 0.53 -21.54 2.74
C GLU A 39 1.83 -21.58 1.93
N ARG A 40 2.69 -22.60 2.13
CA ARG A 40 3.89 -22.81 1.30
C ARG A 40 3.51 -22.99 -0.17
N GLU A 41 2.50 -23.78 -0.46
CA GLU A 41 2.00 -23.94 -1.82
C GLU A 41 1.47 -22.63 -2.39
N ARG A 42 0.61 -21.91 -1.63
CA ARG A 42 0.00 -20.65 -2.08
C ARG A 42 1.04 -19.57 -2.36
N TYR A 43 2.00 -19.41 -1.47
CA TYR A 43 3.00 -18.33 -1.53
C TYR A 43 4.34 -18.76 -2.10
N GLN A 44 4.41 -19.92 -2.74
CA GLN A 44 5.66 -20.49 -3.26
C GLN A 44 6.52 -19.47 -4.03
N ARG A 45 5.89 -18.66 -4.88
CA ARG A 45 6.61 -17.65 -5.69
C ARG A 45 7.21 -16.53 -4.84
N ASN A 46 6.55 -16.13 -3.76
CA ASN A 46 7.10 -15.17 -2.80
C ASN A 46 8.30 -15.78 -2.05
N LEU A 47 8.17 -17.04 -1.62
CA LEU A 47 9.21 -17.74 -0.85
C LEU A 47 10.52 -17.90 -1.63
N LEU A 48 10.47 -17.91 -2.96
CA LEU A 48 11.64 -18.02 -3.85
C LEU A 48 12.33 -16.67 -4.11
N VAL A 49 11.81 -15.56 -3.61
CA VAL A 49 12.46 -14.25 -3.75
C VAL A 49 13.62 -14.15 -2.77
N ASP A 50 14.83 -13.92 -3.30
CA ASP A 50 16.03 -13.75 -2.49
C ASP A 50 15.87 -12.62 -1.49
N GLY A 51 16.20 -12.88 -0.23
CA GLY A 51 16.06 -11.92 0.87
C GLY A 51 14.65 -11.75 1.43
N PHE A 52 13.62 -12.29 0.79
CA PHE A 52 12.24 -12.31 1.31
C PHE A 52 11.95 -13.62 2.07
N GLY A 53 11.92 -14.75 1.37
CA GLY A 53 11.80 -16.09 1.92
C GLY A 53 10.64 -16.32 2.89
N GLU A 54 10.77 -17.35 3.73
CA GLU A 54 9.76 -17.68 4.75
C GLU A 54 9.62 -16.60 5.84
N GLN A 55 10.70 -15.91 6.16
CA GLN A 55 10.68 -14.83 7.15
C GLN A 55 9.78 -13.68 6.70
N GLY A 56 9.94 -13.22 5.46
CA GLY A 56 9.12 -12.16 4.88
C GLY A 56 7.66 -12.56 4.84
N GLN A 57 7.37 -13.79 4.39
CA GLN A 57 6.01 -14.30 4.31
C GLN A 57 5.35 -14.46 5.69
N SER A 58 6.06 -14.99 6.69
CA SER A 58 5.56 -15.11 8.06
C SER A 58 5.16 -13.74 8.63
N ARG A 59 5.98 -12.71 8.40
CA ARG A 59 5.67 -11.34 8.83
C ARG A 59 4.42 -10.78 8.13
N LEU A 60 4.26 -11.01 6.84
CA LEU A 60 3.04 -10.59 6.13
C LEU A 60 1.79 -11.22 6.73
N LEU A 61 1.84 -12.53 7.00
CA LEU A 61 0.73 -13.29 7.56
C LEU A 61 0.29 -12.82 8.95
N GLU A 62 1.18 -12.22 9.72
CA GLU A 62 0.89 -11.66 11.05
C GLU A 62 0.56 -10.16 11.03
N SER A 63 0.76 -9.51 9.88
CA SER A 63 0.62 -8.06 9.75
C SER A 63 -0.82 -7.60 9.64
N ARG A 64 -1.05 -6.35 10.09
CA ARG A 64 -2.32 -5.63 10.01
C ARG A 64 -2.16 -4.36 9.21
N VAL A 65 -2.91 -4.23 8.14
CA VAL A 65 -2.89 -3.06 7.24
C VAL A 65 -4.25 -2.41 7.23
N THR A 66 -4.31 -1.08 7.35
CA THR A 66 -5.51 -0.34 7.02
C THR A 66 -5.32 0.34 5.66
N VAL A 67 -6.25 0.08 4.75
CA VAL A 67 -6.34 0.73 3.44
C VAL A 67 -7.50 1.73 3.49
N VAL A 68 -7.19 3.00 3.31
CA VAL A 68 -8.18 4.07 3.27
C VAL A 68 -8.49 4.41 1.83
N GLY A 69 -9.71 4.13 1.41
CA GLY A 69 -10.16 4.21 0.02
C GLY A 69 -10.04 2.89 -0.74
N ALA A 70 -11.16 2.42 -1.28
CA ALA A 70 -11.23 1.25 -2.15
C ALA A 70 -11.56 1.64 -3.61
N GLY A 71 -11.12 2.82 -4.02
CA GLY A 71 -11.24 3.36 -5.36
C GLY A 71 -10.25 2.76 -6.36
N GLY A 72 -9.67 3.60 -7.22
CA GLY A 72 -8.74 3.17 -8.26
C GLY A 72 -7.43 2.62 -7.69
N LEU A 73 -6.73 3.39 -6.87
CA LEU A 73 -5.51 2.96 -6.18
C LEU A 73 -5.79 1.77 -5.26
N GLY A 74 -6.85 1.87 -4.43
CA GLY A 74 -7.27 0.82 -3.51
C GLY A 74 -7.61 -0.49 -4.21
N SER A 75 -8.13 -0.46 -5.44
CA SER A 75 -8.37 -1.67 -6.23
C SER A 75 -7.10 -2.48 -6.46
N ALA A 76 -6.01 -1.83 -6.84
CA ALA A 76 -4.72 -2.50 -7.04
C ALA A 76 -4.09 -2.90 -5.71
N VAL A 77 -4.04 -1.98 -4.74
CA VAL A 77 -3.47 -2.21 -3.40
C VAL A 77 -4.11 -3.42 -2.73
N LEU A 78 -5.43 -3.44 -2.62
CA LEU A 78 -6.18 -4.50 -1.95
C LEU A 78 -5.99 -5.86 -2.63
N ASN A 79 -6.06 -5.92 -3.97
CA ASN A 79 -5.83 -7.16 -4.70
C ASN A 79 -4.43 -7.73 -4.41
N TYR A 80 -3.38 -6.91 -4.49
CA TYR A 80 -2.02 -7.40 -4.30
C TYR A 80 -1.69 -7.72 -2.85
N LEU A 81 -2.14 -6.92 -1.87
CA LEU A 81 -1.88 -7.22 -0.46
C LEU A 81 -2.59 -8.49 0.01
N VAL A 82 -3.84 -8.70 -0.42
CA VAL A 82 -4.58 -9.94 -0.13
C VAL A 82 -3.92 -11.13 -0.82
N ALA A 83 -3.55 -11.01 -2.10
CA ALA A 83 -2.87 -12.08 -2.84
C ALA A 83 -1.49 -12.41 -2.25
N ALA A 84 -0.74 -11.40 -1.80
CA ALA A 84 0.57 -11.57 -1.17
C ALA A 84 0.51 -12.22 0.22
N GLY A 85 -0.66 -12.23 0.86
CA GLY A 85 -0.86 -12.89 2.15
C GLY A 85 -0.68 -11.99 3.36
N VAL A 86 -1.07 -10.72 3.28
CA VAL A 86 -1.25 -9.88 4.48
C VAL A 86 -2.35 -10.51 5.33
N GLY A 87 -2.06 -10.78 6.62
CA GLY A 87 -2.95 -11.56 7.49
C GLY A 87 -4.25 -10.85 7.83
N HIS A 88 -4.23 -9.52 8.01
CA HIS A 88 -5.41 -8.73 8.33
C HIS A 88 -5.41 -7.41 7.55
N ILE A 89 -6.49 -7.15 6.83
CA ILE A 89 -6.71 -5.90 6.10
C ILE A 89 -8.02 -5.28 6.55
N ARG A 90 -7.92 -4.04 7.04
CA ARG A 90 -9.06 -3.17 7.31
C ARG A 90 -9.27 -2.26 6.11
N ILE A 91 -10.52 -2.17 5.62
CA ILE A 91 -10.93 -1.36 4.48
C ILE A 91 -11.82 -0.23 5.01
N VAL A 92 -11.34 1.02 4.92
CA VAL A 92 -12.12 2.22 5.27
C VAL A 92 -12.64 2.83 3.97
N GLU A 93 -13.96 2.75 3.74
CA GLU A 93 -14.56 3.19 2.50
C GLU A 93 -16.03 3.61 2.72
N SER A 94 -16.46 4.68 2.06
CA SER A 94 -17.80 5.25 2.22
C SER A 94 -18.69 5.15 1.00
N ASP A 95 -18.11 4.93 -0.19
CA ASP A 95 -18.80 5.10 -1.45
C ASP A 95 -19.55 3.84 -1.90
N THR A 96 -20.44 4.07 -2.88
CA THR A 96 -21.05 3.02 -3.70
C THR A 96 -20.36 2.92 -5.06
N VAL A 97 -20.48 1.75 -5.69
CA VAL A 97 -19.98 1.53 -7.05
C VAL A 97 -20.82 2.32 -8.04
N SER A 98 -20.20 3.11 -8.90
CA SER A 98 -20.87 3.85 -9.97
C SER A 98 -20.30 3.52 -11.35
N PRO A 99 -21.05 3.71 -12.45
CA PRO A 99 -20.56 3.43 -13.81
C PRO A 99 -19.26 4.15 -14.15
N SER A 100 -19.11 5.42 -13.72
CA SER A 100 -17.92 6.24 -13.97
C SER A 100 -16.66 5.74 -13.23
N ASN A 101 -16.82 4.87 -12.25
CA ASN A 101 -15.70 4.26 -11.52
C ASN A 101 -15.07 3.08 -12.27
N LEU A 102 -15.85 2.32 -13.02
CA LEU A 102 -15.47 1.01 -13.58
C LEU A 102 -14.30 1.09 -14.56
N GLN A 103 -14.06 2.24 -15.17
CA GLN A 103 -12.93 2.44 -16.07
C GLN A 103 -11.56 2.31 -15.37
N ARG A 104 -11.48 2.47 -14.01
CA ARG A 104 -10.24 2.40 -13.25
C ARG A 104 -10.31 1.63 -11.94
N GLN A 105 -11.50 1.32 -11.46
CA GLN A 105 -11.72 0.58 -10.20
C GLN A 105 -11.99 -0.90 -10.51
N VAL A 106 -10.94 -1.59 -10.98
CA VAL A 106 -11.01 -2.97 -11.50
C VAL A 106 -11.38 -4.04 -10.47
N LEU A 107 -11.54 -3.65 -9.22
CA LEU A 107 -12.03 -4.50 -8.14
C LEU A 107 -13.54 -4.78 -8.30
N TYR A 108 -14.26 -3.94 -9.05
CA TYR A 108 -15.72 -3.99 -9.22
C TYR A 108 -16.12 -4.36 -10.64
N THR A 109 -17.37 -4.83 -10.77
CA THR A 109 -17.99 -5.19 -12.04
C THR A 109 -19.27 -4.39 -12.26
N THR A 110 -19.81 -4.42 -13.47
CA THR A 110 -21.08 -3.77 -13.80
C THR A 110 -22.25 -4.31 -12.96
N ALA A 111 -22.20 -5.58 -12.55
CA ALA A 111 -23.24 -6.19 -11.72
C ALA A 111 -23.29 -5.63 -10.28
N GLU A 112 -22.23 -4.94 -9.84
CA GLU A 112 -22.11 -4.38 -8.50
C GLU A 112 -22.44 -2.89 -8.44
N ILE A 113 -22.90 -2.28 -9.55
CA ILE A 113 -23.35 -0.86 -9.55
C ILE A 113 -24.42 -0.66 -8.50
N GLY A 114 -24.23 0.35 -7.64
CA GLY A 114 -25.11 0.69 -6.51
C GLY A 114 -24.77 -0.02 -5.20
N ALA A 115 -23.94 -1.09 -5.21
CA ALA A 115 -23.47 -1.75 -3.99
C ALA A 115 -22.45 -0.89 -3.24
N LEU A 116 -22.35 -1.07 -1.93
CA LEU A 116 -21.28 -0.48 -1.14
C LEU A 116 -19.91 -1.04 -1.59
N LYS A 117 -18.97 -0.16 -1.93
CA LYS A 117 -17.63 -0.56 -2.39
C LYS A 117 -16.92 -1.48 -1.40
N ALA A 118 -16.99 -1.16 -0.10
CA ALA A 118 -16.35 -1.97 0.93
C ALA A 118 -16.88 -3.40 0.98
N GLU A 119 -18.18 -3.60 0.84
CA GLU A 119 -18.82 -4.93 0.85
C GLU A 119 -18.48 -5.72 -0.41
N ALA A 120 -18.60 -5.09 -1.59
CA ALA A 120 -18.23 -5.69 -2.87
C ALA A 120 -16.76 -6.09 -2.90
N ALA A 121 -15.87 -5.22 -2.42
CA ALA A 121 -14.44 -5.49 -2.27
C ALA A 121 -14.19 -6.70 -1.37
N ALA A 122 -14.75 -6.71 -0.16
CA ALA A 122 -14.55 -7.80 0.79
C ALA A 122 -15.07 -9.15 0.25
N ALA A 123 -16.25 -9.16 -0.39
CA ALA A 123 -16.81 -10.34 -1.01
C ALA A 123 -15.91 -10.94 -2.12
N ARG A 124 -15.26 -10.10 -2.92
CA ARG A 124 -14.33 -10.53 -3.95
C ARG A 124 -12.99 -11.00 -3.36
N LEU A 125 -12.42 -10.23 -2.44
CA LEU A 125 -11.11 -10.45 -1.86
C LEU A 125 -11.09 -11.70 -0.96
N SER A 126 -12.17 -12.01 -0.24
CA SER A 126 -12.29 -13.25 0.54
C SER A 126 -12.25 -14.51 -0.34
N ARG A 127 -12.74 -14.41 -1.58
CA ARG A 127 -12.63 -15.51 -2.57
C ARG A 127 -11.22 -15.60 -3.16
N LEU A 128 -10.52 -14.46 -3.28
CA LEU A 128 -9.12 -14.46 -3.74
C LEU A 128 -8.20 -15.13 -2.71
N ASN A 129 -8.32 -14.77 -1.44
CA ASN A 129 -7.54 -15.37 -0.36
C ASN A 129 -8.36 -15.50 0.93
N PRO A 130 -8.94 -16.68 1.19
CA PRO A 130 -9.70 -16.92 2.43
C PRO A 130 -8.86 -16.85 3.71
N GLY A 131 -7.53 -16.91 3.59
CA GLY A 131 -6.60 -16.80 4.73
C GLY A 131 -6.38 -15.36 5.21
N CYS A 132 -6.79 -14.37 4.43
CA CYS A 132 -6.72 -12.96 4.83
C CYS A 132 -8.01 -12.57 5.57
N ARG A 133 -7.87 -12.08 6.80
CA ARG A 133 -8.99 -11.50 7.55
C ARG A 133 -9.30 -10.11 6.99
N LEU A 134 -10.53 -9.92 6.54
CA LEU A 134 -11.01 -8.63 6.04
C LEU A 134 -11.95 -8.01 7.07
N GLU A 135 -11.73 -6.74 7.38
CA GLU A 135 -12.54 -5.91 8.27
C GLU A 135 -13.06 -4.70 7.49
N ILE A 136 -14.35 -4.49 7.47
CA ILE A 136 -14.99 -3.36 6.80
C ILE A 136 -15.28 -2.28 7.83
N VAL A 137 -14.83 -1.06 7.57
CA VAL A 137 -15.20 0.15 8.30
C VAL A 137 -15.90 1.08 7.33
N ALA A 138 -17.22 1.00 7.30
CA ALA A 138 -18.02 1.83 6.42
C ALA A 138 -18.05 3.28 6.92
N GLY A 139 -17.92 4.22 5.99
CA GLY A 139 -18.00 5.65 6.23
C GLY A 139 -16.71 6.41 5.91
N ARG A 140 -16.86 7.73 5.80
CA ARG A 140 -15.76 8.64 5.51
C ARG A 140 -14.87 8.79 6.74
N LEU A 141 -13.55 8.74 6.54
CA LEU A 141 -12.57 9.04 7.58
C LEU A 141 -12.59 10.52 7.93
N THR A 142 -12.64 10.83 9.22
CA THR A 142 -12.58 12.20 9.76
C THR A 142 -11.54 12.30 10.87
N ALA A 143 -11.10 13.52 11.21
CA ALA A 143 -10.17 13.72 12.32
C ALA A 143 -10.74 13.22 13.66
N ALA A 144 -12.06 13.27 13.85
CA ALA A 144 -12.72 12.84 15.08
C ALA A 144 -12.68 11.32 15.30
N ASP A 145 -12.67 10.53 14.23
CA ASP A 145 -12.75 9.06 14.28
C ASP A 145 -11.47 8.35 13.77
N ALA A 146 -10.46 9.10 13.34
CA ALA A 146 -9.22 8.55 12.80
C ALA A 146 -8.54 7.59 13.79
N SER A 147 -8.46 7.95 15.06
CA SER A 147 -7.85 7.10 16.08
C SER A 147 -8.59 5.76 16.25
N GLU A 148 -9.90 5.74 16.19
CA GLU A 148 -10.71 4.52 16.28
C GLU A 148 -10.56 3.67 15.03
N ARG A 149 -10.67 4.30 13.85
CA ARG A 149 -10.71 3.59 12.57
C ARG A 149 -9.34 3.07 12.10
N LEU A 150 -8.25 3.72 12.49
CA LEU A 150 -6.90 3.37 12.04
C LEU A 150 -6.07 2.62 13.10
N HIS A 151 -6.53 2.56 14.37
CA HIS A 151 -5.75 1.98 15.45
C HIS A 151 -5.39 0.51 15.22
N GLY A 152 -4.23 0.12 15.74
CA GLY A 152 -3.74 -1.27 15.66
C GLY A 152 -3.20 -1.69 14.30
N SER A 153 -3.06 -0.75 13.36
CA SER A 153 -2.42 -0.98 12.07
C SER A 153 -0.90 -0.94 12.21
N ASP A 154 -0.22 -1.84 11.52
CA ASP A 154 1.25 -1.78 11.36
C ASP A 154 1.62 -0.79 10.25
N VAL A 155 0.76 -0.62 9.25
CA VAL A 155 0.89 0.32 8.14
C VAL A 155 -0.48 0.85 7.75
N VAL A 156 -0.59 2.14 7.44
CA VAL A 156 -1.77 2.74 6.81
C VAL A 156 -1.42 3.06 5.35
N VAL A 157 -2.26 2.62 4.42
CA VAL A 157 -2.12 2.91 2.98
C VAL A 157 -3.16 3.93 2.57
N ASP A 158 -2.69 5.08 2.12
CA ASP A 158 -3.53 6.15 1.58
C ASP A 158 -3.86 5.88 0.11
N CYS A 159 -5.10 5.50 -0.14
CA CYS A 159 -5.67 5.33 -1.47
C CYS A 159 -6.80 6.35 -1.75
N THR A 160 -6.77 7.47 -1.02
CA THR A 160 -7.77 8.54 -1.16
C THR A 160 -7.48 9.44 -2.36
N ASP A 161 -8.51 10.10 -2.84
CA ASP A 161 -8.46 11.06 -3.94
C ASP A 161 -8.74 12.50 -3.48
N ASN A 162 -8.65 12.76 -2.17
CA ASN A 162 -8.87 14.08 -1.62
C ASN A 162 -7.86 14.45 -0.54
N TYR A 163 -7.52 15.73 -0.49
CA TYR A 163 -6.51 16.26 0.41
C TYR A 163 -6.92 16.16 1.88
N ALA A 164 -8.15 16.48 2.23
CA ALA A 164 -8.62 16.49 3.61
C ALA A 164 -8.43 15.12 4.30
N ALA A 165 -8.81 14.01 3.65
CA ALA A 165 -8.60 12.68 4.19
C ALA A 165 -7.11 12.34 4.33
N ARG A 166 -6.28 12.77 3.38
CA ARG A 166 -4.83 12.57 3.39
C ARG A 166 -4.15 13.23 4.58
N TYR A 167 -4.52 14.48 4.88
CA TYR A 167 -4.01 15.17 6.07
C TYR A 167 -4.46 14.50 7.36
N VAL A 168 -5.69 13.99 7.42
CA VAL A 168 -6.17 13.22 8.59
C VAL A 168 -5.35 11.94 8.79
N ILE A 169 -5.03 11.23 7.70
CA ILE A 169 -4.19 10.02 7.76
C ILE A 169 -2.77 10.39 8.23
N ASP A 170 -2.18 11.45 7.67
CA ASP A 170 -0.84 11.92 8.01
C ASP A 170 -0.74 12.28 9.49
N ASP A 171 -1.68 13.07 10.01
CA ASP A 171 -1.74 13.52 11.41
C ASP A 171 -1.88 12.31 12.36
N TYR A 172 -2.73 11.33 12.03
CA TYR A 172 -2.84 10.11 12.80
C TYR A 172 -1.52 9.31 12.79
N CYS A 173 -0.94 9.09 11.61
CA CYS A 173 0.30 8.32 11.47
C CYS A 173 1.45 8.96 12.23
N ALA A 174 1.57 10.29 12.18
CA ALA A 174 2.54 11.05 12.97
C ALA A 174 2.37 10.83 14.47
N SER A 175 1.14 10.95 14.97
CA SER A 175 0.86 10.82 16.40
C SER A 175 0.99 9.38 16.93
N ALA A 176 0.63 8.39 16.11
CA ALA A 176 0.65 6.98 16.47
C ALA A 176 2.01 6.29 16.19
N GLY A 177 2.93 6.96 15.47
CA GLY A 177 4.21 6.39 15.05
C GLY A 177 4.02 5.22 14.08
N VAL A 178 3.00 5.29 13.22
CA VAL A 178 2.66 4.26 12.21
C VAL A 178 3.07 4.76 10.82
N PRO A 179 3.79 3.97 10.02
CA PRO A 179 4.11 4.33 8.65
C PRO A 179 2.86 4.56 7.80
N MET A 180 2.93 5.58 6.93
CA MET A 180 1.94 5.88 5.90
C MET A 180 2.53 5.60 4.52
N VAL A 181 1.90 4.75 3.73
CA VAL A 181 2.23 4.56 2.31
C VAL A 181 1.32 5.46 1.48
N TYR A 182 1.90 6.52 0.96
CA TYR A 182 1.23 7.53 0.14
C TYR A 182 1.24 7.16 -1.34
N GLY A 183 0.15 7.47 -2.04
CA GLY A 183 0.08 7.43 -3.49
C GLY A 183 -0.94 8.41 -4.04
N THR A 184 -0.63 8.95 -5.22
CA THR A 184 -1.57 9.75 -6.00
C THR A 184 -1.38 9.48 -7.49
N ALA A 185 -2.47 9.54 -8.26
CA ALA A 185 -2.46 9.37 -9.70
C ALA A 185 -3.34 10.41 -10.36
N GLU A 186 -2.79 11.08 -11.36
CA GLU A 186 -3.43 12.16 -12.09
C GLU A 186 -2.97 12.15 -13.54
N GLN A 187 -3.87 12.46 -14.48
CA GLN A 187 -3.59 12.47 -15.91
C GLN A 187 -2.94 11.15 -16.37
N ALA A 188 -1.69 11.18 -16.79
CA ALA A 188 -0.89 10.04 -17.19
C ALA A 188 0.30 9.79 -16.24
N GLY A 189 0.26 10.32 -15.00
CA GLY A 189 1.36 10.21 -14.03
C GLY A 189 0.89 9.95 -12.62
N GLY A 190 1.84 9.89 -11.69
CA GLY A 190 1.53 9.72 -10.28
C GLY A 190 2.77 9.72 -9.41
N GLN A 191 2.53 9.64 -8.11
CA GLN A 191 3.57 9.70 -7.09
C GLN A 191 3.37 8.60 -6.05
N VAL A 192 4.48 8.16 -5.46
CA VAL A 192 4.49 7.23 -4.32
C VAL A 192 5.58 7.65 -3.34
N SER A 193 5.29 7.58 -2.06
CA SER A 193 6.26 7.79 -0.97
C SER A 193 5.89 6.97 0.26
N VAL A 194 6.80 6.92 1.22
CA VAL A 194 6.57 6.34 2.55
C VAL A 194 6.90 7.41 3.58
N PHE A 195 5.91 7.80 4.37
CA PHE A 195 6.02 8.80 5.44
C PHE A 195 6.05 8.13 6.82
N HIS A 196 6.56 8.83 7.81
CA HIS A 196 6.63 8.42 9.22
C HIS A 196 7.35 7.07 9.45
N ALA A 197 8.29 6.73 8.57
CA ALA A 197 9.13 5.56 8.69
C ALA A 197 10.61 5.95 8.71
N ARG A 198 11.42 5.29 9.52
CA ARG A 198 12.88 5.47 9.59
C ARG A 198 13.34 6.94 9.77
N GLY A 199 12.58 7.74 10.47
CA GLY A 199 12.87 9.16 10.67
C GLY A 199 12.46 10.07 9.51
N ALA A 200 11.83 9.54 8.47
CA ALA A 200 11.25 10.35 7.40
C ALA A 200 10.12 11.24 7.93
N GLY A 201 9.99 12.42 7.36
CA GLY A 201 8.89 13.33 7.62
C GLY A 201 7.54 12.79 7.19
N GLY A 202 6.48 13.56 7.42
CA GLY A 202 5.13 13.28 6.99
C GLY A 202 4.76 13.94 5.67
N TYR A 203 3.54 13.72 5.22
CA TYR A 203 2.96 14.36 4.04
C TYR A 203 2.98 15.90 4.17
N ARG A 204 2.72 16.43 5.39
CA ARG A 204 2.78 17.87 5.67
C ARG A 204 4.17 18.48 5.48
N SER A 205 5.25 17.72 5.61
CA SER A 205 6.59 18.24 5.34
C SER A 205 6.83 18.51 3.85
N LEU A 206 6.14 17.77 2.98
CA LEU A 206 6.19 17.94 1.53
C LEU A 206 5.13 18.95 1.04
N TYR A 207 3.94 18.91 1.66
CA TYR A 207 2.80 19.79 1.34
C TYR A 207 2.29 20.46 2.63
N PRO A 208 2.91 21.57 3.09
CA PRO A 208 2.60 22.18 4.39
C PRO A 208 1.21 22.80 4.45
N GLU A 209 0.69 23.26 3.31
CA GLU A 209 -0.64 23.87 3.20
C GLU A 209 -1.55 22.98 2.37
N GLU A 210 -2.80 22.83 2.83
CA GLU A 210 -3.81 22.10 2.06
C GLU A 210 -4.13 22.91 0.79
N PRO A 211 -3.90 22.35 -0.41
CA PRO A 211 -4.24 23.04 -1.63
C PRO A 211 -5.76 23.19 -1.75
N PRO A 212 -6.23 24.23 -2.47
CA PRO A 212 -7.66 24.36 -2.73
C PRO A 212 -8.18 23.10 -3.42
N GLN A 213 -9.42 22.70 -3.08
CA GLN A 213 -10.03 21.53 -3.68
C GLN A 213 -10.14 21.74 -5.20
N GLU A 214 -9.44 20.89 -5.94
CA GLU A 214 -9.43 20.97 -7.40
C GLU A 214 -10.73 20.42 -8.00
N GLU A 215 -11.02 20.86 -9.22
CA GLU A 215 -12.02 20.24 -10.09
C GLU A 215 -11.64 18.78 -10.37
N ILE A 216 -12.61 17.98 -10.82
CA ILE A 216 -12.38 16.57 -11.16
C ILE A 216 -11.25 16.47 -12.21
N VAL A 217 -10.15 15.88 -11.81
CA VAL A 217 -9.00 15.67 -12.70
C VAL A 217 -9.12 14.33 -13.42
N GLY A 218 -8.82 14.32 -14.71
CA GLY A 218 -8.79 13.09 -15.51
C GLY A 218 -7.62 12.19 -15.10
N VAL A 219 -7.82 10.88 -15.18
CA VAL A 219 -6.73 9.91 -14.94
C VAL A 219 -6.87 8.69 -15.85
N LEU A 220 -5.77 8.24 -16.41
CA LEU A 220 -5.70 7.00 -17.18
C LEU A 220 -5.72 5.78 -16.26
N SER A 221 -6.59 4.84 -16.58
CA SER A 221 -6.79 3.60 -15.82
C SER A 221 -5.50 2.82 -15.51
N PRO A 222 -4.60 2.54 -16.48
CA PRO A 222 -3.37 1.79 -16.21
C PRO A 222 -2.43 2.51 -15.23
N VAL A 223 -2.41 3.84 -15.23
CA VAL A 223 -1.56 4.63 -14.32
C VAL A 223 -1.96 4.40 -12.88
N VAL A 224 -3.27 4.40 -12.61
CA VAL A 224 -3.81 4.11 -11.28
C VAL A 224 -3.40 2.70 -10.82
N GLY A 225 -3.44 1.72 -11.72
CA GLY A 225 -2.98 0.35 -11.46
C GLY A 225 -1.49 0.27 -11.11
N VAL A 226 -0.64 1.01 -11.86
CA VAL A 226 0.82 1.06 -11.61
C VAL A 226 1.11 1.69 -10.25
N ILE A 227 0.53 2.85 -9.95
CA ILE A 227 0.75 3.55 -8.67
C ILE A 227 0.27 2.69 -7.49
N GLY A 228 -0.94 2.13 -7.56
CA GLY A 228 -1.44 1.25 -6.50
C GLY A 228 -0.60 -0.02 -6.33
N SER A 229 -0.04 -0.57 -7.41
CA SER A 229 0.89 -1.70 -7.33
C SER A 229 2.22 -1.31 -6.65
N LEU A 230 2.73 -0.11 -6.90
CA LEU A 230 3.91 0.42 -6.21
C LEU A 230 3.61 0.65 -4.72
N GLN A 231 2.44 1.18 -4.37
CA GLN A 231 2.01 1.29 -2.96
C GLN A 231 1.94 -0.09 -2.27
N ALA A 232 1.40 -1.09 -2.96
CA ALA A 232 1.36 -2.45 -2.43
C ALA A 232 2.78 -3.02 -2.21
N LEU A 233 3.70 -2.78 -3.15
CA LEU A 233 5.09 -3.20 -3.03
C LEU A 233 5.79 -2.51 -1.85
N GLU A 234 5.62 -1.19 -1.67
CA GLU A 234 6.17 -0.47 -0.52
C GLU A 234 5.61 -1.01 0.80
N THR A 235 4.31 -1.31 0.85
CA THR A 235 3.66 -1.93 2.01
C THR A 235 4.28 -3.31 2.32
N VAL A 236 4.45 -4.16 1.32
CA VAL A 236 5.10 -5.47 1.48
C VAL A 236 6.54 -5.32 2.00
N LYS A 237 7.31 -4.37 1.47
CA LYS A 237 8.69 -4.10 1.95
C LYS A 237 8.72 -3.64 3.40
N LEU A 238 7.84 -2.73 3.80
CA LEU A 238 7.72 -2.26 5.18
C LEU A 238 7.43 -3.42 6.15
N LEU A 239 6.43 -4.25 5.82
CA LEU A 239 5.97 -5.33 6.68
C LEU A 239 6.97 -6.48 6.76
N SER A 240 7.56 -6.87 5.64
CA SER A 240 8.50 -8.00 5.58
C SER A 240 9.92 -7.66 6.02
N GLY A 241 10.28 -6.38 5.94
CA GLY A 241 11.67 -5.93 6.08
C GLY A 241 12.54 -6.23 4.87
N PHE A 242 11.94 -6.52 3.73
CA PHE A 242 12.61 -6.82 2.47
C PHE A 242 12.99 -5.55 1.71
N GLY A 243 14.23 -5.46 1.28
CA GLY A 243 14.71 -4.38 0.41
C GLY A 243 14.70 -2.99 1.06
N GLU A 244 14.78 -1.97 0.23
CA GLU A 244 14.73 -0.56 0.63
C GLU A 244 13.38 0.06 0.31
N THR A 245 12.81 0.82 1.23
CA THR A 245 11.56 1.54 1.03
C THR A 245 11.79 2.95 0.50
N LEU A 246 10.72 3.61 0.07
CA LEU A 246 10.72 5.03 -0.30
C LEU A 246 10.63 5.97 0.93
N ALA A 247 11.01 5.53 2.13
CA ALA A 247 11.06 6.40 3.30
C ALA A 247 12.06 7.56 3.07
N GLY A 248 11.58 8.81 3.17
CA GLY A 248 12.35 10.02 2.86
C GLY A 248 12.60 10.25 1.37
N ARG A 249 11.90 9.53 0.49
CA ARG A 249 12.03 9.65 -0.96
C ARG A 249 10.66 9.72 -1.64
N LEU A 250 10.55 10.54 -2.68
CA LEU A 250 9.36 10.65 -3.51
C LEU A 250 9.64 10.05 -4.90
N LEU A 251 8.94 9.00 -5.25
CA LEU A 251 8.91 8.48 -6.61
C LEU A 251 7.85 9.24 -7.42
N VAL A 252 8.26 9.76 -8.58
CA VAL A 252 7.38 10.42 -9.56
C VAL A 252 7.43 9.64 -10.87
N LEU A 253 6.27 9.18 -11.33
CA LEU A 253 6.07 8.52 -12.63
C LEU A 253 5.48 9.52 -13.63
N ASP A 254 6.15 9.72 -14.78
CA ASP A 254 5.55 10.30 -15.97
C ASP A 254 5.24 9.18 -16.99
N GLY A 255 3.98 8.78 -17.05
CA GLY A 255 3.54 7.71 -17.95
C GLY A 255 3.47 8.10 -19.42
N ARG A 256 3.60 9.40 -19.78
CA ARG A 256 3.68 9.83 -21.18
C ARG A 256 5.04 9.48 -21.77
N THR A 257 6.09 9.55 -20.95
CA THR A 257 7.48 9.30 -21.36
C THR A 257 8.06 8.03 -20.75
N MET A 258 7.30 7.36 -19.87
CA MET A 258 7.75 6.22 -19.03
C MET A 258 8.99 6.56 -18.18
N ARG A 259 9.14 7.84 -17.83
CA ARG A 259 10.20 8.29 -16.94
C ARG A 259 9.79 8.07 -15.48
N VAL A 260 10.68 7.45 -14.72
CA VAL A 260 10.58 7.36 -13.26
C VAL A 260 11.72 8.20 -12.68
N SER A 261 11.38 9.12 -11.77
CA SER A 261 12.34 9.95 -11.03
C SER A 261 12.13 9.74 -9.54
N ILE A 262 13.22 9.71 -8.78
CA ILE A 262 13.19 9.59 -7.31
C ILE A 262 13.92 10.81 -6.74
N PHE A 263 13.25 11.51 -5.84
CA PHE A 263 13.75 12.70 -5.15
C PHE A 263 13.88 12.42 -3.67
N GLU A 264 14.95 12.89 -3.03
CA GLU A 264 15.06 12.95 -1.57
C GLU A 264 14.15 14.07 -1.03
N ILE A 265 13.42 13.80 0.06
CA ILE A 265 12.42 14.71 0.66
C ILE A 265 12.55 14.78 2.18
#